data_5e252c61803b197944a33e9dad2702a2
#
_entry.id   5e252c61803b197944a33e9dad2702a2
#
_cell.length_a   1.000
_cell.length_b   1.000
_cell.length_c   1.000
_cell.angle_alpha   90.00
_cell.angle_beta   90.00
_cell.angle_gamma   90.00
#
_symmetry.space_group_name_H-M   'P 1'
#
loop_
_entity.id
_entity.type
_entity.pdbx_description
1 polymer ?
#
loop_
_entity_poly.entity_id
_entity_poly.type
_entity_poly.pdbx_seq_one_letter_code
_entity_poly.pdbx_strand_id
1 'polypeptide(L)'
;MSFGKPWGYSNSISWKKDYPLAAGKQQSPVNINVDKTVDCDLLCSIAMKYAASKCNVRIQNKTPIINFDAGSYIKFVNSKEILTLKSATVHIPSLHSVNGALYDMEIVLYHKTSGPIYTGDKNYMPGGCAVSIMFQRGADFWPQNTFFNSFIHKLPNDTESVRREIEIPVGDLWGPEMLIPESRSYYYYDGSLPFPPCEEGWRWIVFEEIQGISGSVIDTLRIAFENNTRPVKALGDRVVAYNSKTQFPFDGELEKKSADTRRALEVSRQRATNAKVEDLLRDETQRLGVIDREKARTKEWYLSRKMYIKGILLTLVILLVVYAALRLVKYIVANDYLNKVMVRQALGATNVERATRRDLSLEGQQMQQVQGQIMEQMAAQQAAAAAQQGAPPGGPPQ
;
A
#
# COMPACT_ATOMS: atom_id res chain seq x y z
N MET A 1 28.96 21.74 1.70
CA MET A 1 28.96 20.36 1.20
C MET A 1 28.45 20.40 -0.20
N SER A 2 29.20 19.93 -1.18
CA SER A 2 28.79 19.92 -2.58
C SER A 2 27.67 18.89 -2.72
N PHE A 3 26.43 19.33 -2.68
CA PHE A 3 25.31 18.56 -3.20
C PHE A 3 25.65 18.21 -4.65
N GLY A 4 25.45 16.95 -5.03
CA GLY A 4 25.74 16.46 -6.36
C GLY A 4 25.16 17.35 -7.46
N LYS A 5 25.53 17.10 -8.69
CA LYS A 5 25.06 17.88 -9.85
C LYS A 5 23.54 18.06 -9.82
N PRO A 6 23.03 19.22 -10.27
CA PRO A 6 21.58 19.43 -10.40
C PRO A 6 20.94 18.32 -11.26
N TRP A 7 19.82 17.80 -10.84
CA TRP A 7 19.09 16.77 -11.55
C TRP A 7 17.60 17.12 -11.67
N GLY A 8 16.93 16.55 -12.64
CA GLY A 8 15.49 16.65 -12.84
C GLY A 8 14.96 15.40 -13.52
N TYR A 9 13.66 15.15 -13.39
CA TYR A 9 13.03 13.95 -13.96
C TYR A 9 12.99 13.94 -15.50
N SER A 10 12.89 15.10 -16.12
CA SER A 10 12.92 15.24 -17.59
C SER A 10 14.18 14.67 -18.25
N ASN A 11 15.26 14.53 -17.48
CA ASN A 11 16.53 14.01 -17.94
C ASN A 11 16.97 12.72 -17.21
N SER A 12 16.01 11.96 -16.72
CA SER A 12 16.27 10.77 -15.89
C SER A 12 17.06 9.66 -16.61
N ILE A 13 17.01 9.61 -17.94
CA ILE A 13 17.81 8.66 -18.76
C ILE A 13 19.30 8.94 -18.61
N SER A 14 19.71 10.19 -18.46
CA SER A 14 21.11 10.59 -18.34
C SER A 14 21.66 10.48 -16.91
N TRP A 15 20.83 10.20 -15.92
CA TRP A 15 21.27 10.13 -14.51
C TRP A 15 22.45 9.19 -14.28
N LYS A 16 22.50 8.06 -15.00
CA LYS A 16 23.60 7.09 -14.92
C LYS A 16 24.98 7.69 -15.23
N LYS A 17 25.04 8.83 -15.92
CA LYS A 17 26.29 9.53 -16.26
C LYS A 17 26.84 10.29 -15.06
N ASP A 18 25.98 10.93 -14.29
CA ASP A 18 26.35 11.76 -13.15
C ASP A 18 26.15 11.03 -11.81
N TYR A 19 25.32 10.00 -11.79
CA TYR A 19 24.98 9.16 -10.64
C TYR A 19 25.13 7.68 -11.03
N PRO A 20 26.33 7.09 -10.90
CA PRO A 20 26.60 5.73 -11.36
C PRO A 20 25.68 4.66 -10.78
N LEU A 21 25.18 4.86 -9.55
CA LEU A 21 24.22 3.94 -8.91
C LEU A 21 22.90 3.83 -9.68
N ALA A 22 22.55 4.83 -10.50
CA ALA A 22 21.37 4.78 -11.36
C ALA A 22 21.45 3.71 -12.48
N ALA A 23 22.64 3.14 -12.71
CA ALA A 23 22.87 2.04 -13.64
C ALA A 23 22.80 0.65 -12.98
N GLY A 24 22.47 0.57 -11.68
CA GLY A 24 22.35 -0.67 -10.94
C GLY A 24 21.27 -1.61 -11.51
N LYS A 25 21.27 -2.86 -11.05
CA LYS A 25 20.36 -3.91 -11.53
C LYS A 25 19.04 -3.95 -10.77
N GLN A 26 18.99 -3.43 -9.54
CA GLN A 26 17.81 -3.45 -8.67
C GLN A 26 17.14 -2.08 -8.59
N GLN A 27 16.94 -1.46 -9.72
CA GLN A 27 16.42 -0.10 -9.80
C GLN A 27 14.90 -0.05 -9.63
N SER A 28 14.39 1.07 -9.06
CA SER A 28 12.97 1.42 -8.92
C SER A 28 12.64 2.68 -9.73
N PRO A 29 11.34 2.88 -10.08
CA PRO A 29 10.19 1.99 -9.86
C PRO A 29 10.16 0.82 -10.83
N VAL A 30 9.23 -0.14 -10.61
CA VAL A 30 9.01 -1.30 -11.48
C VAL A 30 7.56 -1.39 -11.94
N ASN A 31 7.31 -2.20 -12.98
CA ASN A 31 5.96 -2.67 -13.30
C ASN A 31 5.65 -3.91 -12.46
N ILE A 32 4.56 -3.85 -11.72
CA ILE A 32 4.05 -4.98 -10.93
C ILE A 32 3.12 -5.79 -11.84
N ASN A 33 3.54 -6.99 -12.20
CA ASN A 33 2.68 -7.93 -12.89
C ASN A 33 2.00 -8.83 -11.84
N VAL A 34 0.72 -8.59 -11.61
CA VAL A 34 -0.06 -9.24 -10.54
C VAL A 34 -0.05 -10.77 -10.68
N ASP A 35 -0.16 -11.27 -11.91
CA ASP A 35 -0.20 -12.72 -12.20
C ASP A 35 1.15 -13.42 -11.95
N LYS A 36 2.24 -12.66 -11.79
CA LYS A 36 3.60 -13.17 -11.57
C LYS A 36 4.09 -12.96 -10.14
N THR A 37 3.22 -12.49 -9.26
CA THR A 37 3.59 -12.34 -7.85
C THR A 37 3.64 -13.69 -7.15
N VAL A 38 4.49 -13.81 -6.15
CA VAL A 38 4.55 -14.97 -5.26
C VAL A 38 4.00 -14.61 -3.89
N ASP A 39 3.51 -15.59 -3.16
CA ASP A 39 3.04 -15.33 -1.79
C ASP A 39 4.19 -14.83 -0.91
N CYS A 40 3.89 -13.79 -0.14
CA CYS A 40 4.81 -13.26 0.85
C CYS A 40 4.94 -14.23 2.03
N ASP A 41 6.16 -14.58 2.35
CA ASP A 41 6.49 -15.26 3.59
C ASP A 41 6.64 -14.28 4.77
N LEU A 42 7.14 -14.77 5.91
CA LEU A 42 7.37 -13.94 7.09
C LEU A 42 8.43 -12.84 6.87
N LEU A 43 9.27 -12.94 5.82
CA LEU A 43 10.35 -11.98 5.57
C LEU A 43 9.85 -10.62 5.11
N CYS A 44 8.72 -10.58 4.41
CA CYS A 44 8.11 -9.35 3.94
C CYS A 44 6.96 -8.84 4.82
N SER A 45 6.63 -9.55 5.90
CA SER A 45 5.60 -9.12 6.85
C SER A 45 6.09 -7.94 7.69
N ILE A 46 5.24 -6.91 7.78
CA ILE A 46 5.56 -5.66 8.47
C ILE A 46 4.53 -5.32 9.53
N ALA A 47 4.99 -4.63 10.57
CA ALA A 47 4.16 -3.86 11.50
C ALA A 47 4.36 -2.37 11.23
N MET A 48 3.27 -1.63 11.09
CA MET A 48 3.28 -0.18 10.89
C MET A 48 2.63 0.50 12.10
N LYS A 49 3.25 1.58 12.56
CA LYS A 49 2.66 2.51 13.51
C LYS A 49 2.83 3.91 12.98
N TYR A 50 1.73 4.54 12.63
CA TYR A 50 1.70 5.93 12.26
C TYR A 50 0.97 6.74 13.32
N ALA A 51 1.50 7.91 13.62
CA ALA A 51 0.95 8.83 14.60
C ALA A 51 0.64 10.16 13.92
N ALA A 52 -0.33 10.88 14.45
CA ALA A 52 -0.53 12.28 14.08
C ALA A 52 0.77 13.04 14.35
N SER A 53 1.17 13.87 13.42
CA SER A 53 2.45 14.56 13.42
C SER A 53 2.27 15.97 12.89
N LYS A 54 3.09 16.88 13.35
CA LYS A 54 3.33 18.11 12.62
C LYS A 54 4.01 17.73 11.32
N CYS A 55 3.64 18.40 10.25
CA CYS A 55 4.33 18.22 8.98
C CYS A 55 4.45 19.55 8.24
N ASN A 56 5.46 19.62 7.40
CA ASN A 56 5.62 20.70 6.44
C ASN A 56 5.81 20.14 5.04
N VAL A 57 5.48 20.93 4.03
CA VAL A 57 5.70 20.58 2.64
C VAL A 57 6.79 21.49 2.08
N ARG A 58 7.83 20.89 1.56
CA ARG A 58 8.91 21.54 0.82
C ARG A 58 8.86 21.09 -0.63
N ILE A 59 9.16 21.99 -1.55
CA ILE A 59 9.24 21.68 -2.97
C ILE A 59 10.71 21.64 -3.38
N GLN A 60 11.13 20.50 -3.90
CA GLN A 60 12.47 20.32 -4.42
C GLN A 60 12.46 19.53 -5.73
N ASN A 61 13.16 20.00 -6.74
CA ASN A 61 13.19 19.35 -8.07
C ASN A 61 11.80 19.06 -8.64
N LYS A 62 10.89 20.01 -8.52
CA LYS A 62 9.47 19.86 -8.88
C LYS A 62 8.74 18.73 -8.16
N THR A 63 9.21 18.35 -7.00
CA THR A 63 8.59 17.27 -6.20
C THR A 63 8.18 17.84 -4.85
N PRO A 64 6.92 17.75 -4.46
CA PRO A 64 6.50 18.03 -3.10
C PRO A 64 7.09 16.98 -2.16
N ILE A 65 7.81 17.44 -1.15
CA ILE A 65 8.40 16.62 -0.09
C ILE A 65 7.71 17.00 1.21
N ILE A 66 7.02 16.05 1.81
CA ILE A 66 6.35 16.20 3.09
C ILE A 66 7.30 15.67 4.16
N ASN A 67 7.68 16.50 5.12
CA ASN A 67 8.49 16.08 6.25
C ASN A 67 7.59 15.88 7.46
N PHE A 68 7.83 14.82 8.22
CA PHE A 68 7.06 14.44 9.40
C PHE A 68 7.94 14.51 10.64
N ASP A 69 7.32 14.84 11.78
CA ASP A 69 7.97 14.71 13.08
C ASP A 69 8.17 13.24 13.46
N ALA A 70 8.95 13.01 14.51
CA ALA A 70 9.18 11.67 15.02
C ALA A 70 7.90 11.05 15.60
N GLY A 71 7.84 9.70 15.60
CA GLY A 71 6.75 8.93 16.20
C GLY A 71 6.13 7.89 15.28
N SER A 72 6.24 8.08 13.97
CA SER A 72 5.79 7.11 12.97
C SER A 72 6.93 6.17 12.56
N TYR A 73 6.65 4.86 12.49
CA TYR A 73 7.66 3.88 12.13
C TYR A 73 7.04 2.63 11.52
N ILE A 74 7.89 1.85 10.88
CA ILE A 74 7.62 0.47 10.47
C ILE A 74 8.70 -0.46 11.03
N LYS A 75 8.33 -1.73 11.19
CA LYS A 75 9.23 -2.80 11.61
C LYS A 75 8.90 -4.06 10.81
N PHE A 76 9.92 -4.72 10.29
CA PHE A 76 9.74 -6.07 9.72
C PHE A 76 9.63 -7.08 10.86
N VAL A 77 8.72 -8.05 10.72
CA VAL A 77 8.38 -9.01 11.79
C VAL A 77 9.60 -9.77 12.28
N ASN A 78 10.47 -10.16 11.36
CA ASN A 78 11.68 -10.92 11.64
C ASN A 78 12.92 -10.05 11.91
N SER A 79 12.76 -8.73 12.04
CA SER A 79 13.84 -7.78 12.31
C SER A 79 13.64 -7.06 13.64
N LYS A 80 14.74 -6.82 14.34
CA LYS A 80 14.74 -5.92 15.52
C LYS A 80 14.84 -4.44 15.14
N GLU A 81 15.08 -4.17 13.86
CA GLU A 81 15.30 -2.83 13.34
C GLU A 81 13.98 -2.05 13.25
N ILE A 82 13.96 -0.85 13.79
CA ILE A 82 12.85 0.10 13.69
C ILE A 82 13.22 1.14 12.65
N LEU A 83 12.39 1.25 11.62
CA LEU A 83 12.56 2.22 10.53
C LEU A 83 11.59 3.38 10.75
N THR A 84 12.09 4.52 11.19
CA THR A 84 11.29 5.73 11.43
C THR A 84 10.95 6.43 10.12
N LEU A 85 9.73 6.93 10.00
CA LEU A 85 9.32 7.78 8.90
C LEU A 85 10.12 9.08 8.92
N LYS A 86 10.65 9.47 7.77
CA LYS A 86 11.42 10.72 7.58
C LYS A 86 10.66 11.71 6.73
N SER A 87 10.21 11.28 5.58
CA SER A 87 9.50 12.15 4.65
C SER A 87 8.66 11.34 3.67
N ALA A 88 7.80 12.04 2.95
CA ALA A 88 7.12 11.51 1.79
C ALA A 88 7.36 12.38 0.56
N THR A 89 7.25 11.77 -0.63
CA THR A 89 7.25 12.49 -1.91
C THR A 89 5.97 12.22 -2.67
N VAL A 90 5.52 13.22 -3.42
CA VAL A 90 4.32 13.11 -4.29
C VAL A 90 4.77 13.10 -5.75
N HIS A 91 4.27 12.14 -6.50
CA HIS A 91 4.62 11.91 -7.90
C HIS A 91 3.39 11.91 -8.80
N ILE A 92 3.48 12.54 -9.95
CA ILE A 92 2.42 12.69 -10.97
C ILE A 92 3.01 12.49 -12.36
N PRO A 93 2.55 11.44 -13.09
CA PRO A 93 1.70 10.32 -12.66
C PRO A 93 2.37 9.43 -11.61
N SER A 94 1.83 8.23 -11.34
CA SER A 94 2.47 7.26 -10.46
C SER A 94 3.87 6.87 -10.94
N LEU A 95 4.74 6.51 -10.00
CA LEU A 95 6.06 5.92 -10.28
C LEU A 95 5.90 4.47 -10.77
N HIS A 96 5.18 3.65 -9.98
CA HIS A 96 4.91 2.27 -10.33
C HIS A 96 3.77 2.16 -11.34
N SER A 97 3.86 1.13 -12.16
CA SER A 97 2.72 0.64 -12.93
C SER A 97 2.27 -0.72 -12.41
N VAL A 98 0.98 -1.01 -12.54
CA VAL A 98 0.40 -2.32 -12.23
C VAL A 98 -0.19 -2.87 -13.51
N ASN A 99 0.24 -4.05 -13.93
CA ASN A 99 -0.11 -4.66 -15.21
C ASN A 99 0.06 -3.70 -16.41
N GLY A 100 1.09 -2.83 -16.34
CA GLY A 100 1.41 -1.84 -17.35
C GLY A 100 0.64 -0.52 -17.26
N ALA A 101 -0.37 -0.41 -16.40
CA ALA A 101 -1.14 0.81 -16.21
C ALA A 101 -0.50 1.72 -15.16
N LEU A 102 -0.43 3.02 -15.44
CA LEU A 102 -0.08 4.06 -14.48
C LEU A 102 -1.36 4.64 -13.87
N TYR A 103 -1.22 5.15 -12.65
CA TYR A 103 -2.28 5.86 -11.93
C TYR A 103 -2.03 7.36 -11.94
N ASP A 104 -3.03 8.16 -11.57
CA ASP A 104 -2.92 9.63 -11.63
C ASP A 104 -1.85 10.19 -10.70
N MET A 105 -1.63 9.56 -9.54
CA MET A 105 -0.66 10.02 -8.55
C MET A 105 -0.15 8.86 -7.69
N GLU A 106 1.05 9.03 -7.16
CA GLU A 106 1.62 8.16 -6.14
C GLU A 106 2.29 8.98 -5.03
N ILE A 107 2.05 8.63 -3.78
CA ILE A 107 2.81 9.13 -2.64
C ILE A 107 3.71 8.03 -2.10
N VAL A 108 4.96 8.37 -1.80
CA VAL A 108 5.95 7.43 -1.27
C VAL A 108 6.44 7.91 0.08
N LEU A 109 6.24 7.11 1.12
CA LEU A 109 6.69 7.34 2.49
C LEU A 109 8.05 6.66 2.70
N TYR A 110 9.09 7.43 3.05
CA TYR A 110 10.45 6.91 3.24
C TYR A 110 10.77 6.72 4.71
N HIS A 111 11.16 5.50 5.07
CA HIS A 111 11.51 5.10 6.43
C HIS A 111 12.97 4.66 6.52
N LYS A 112 13.63 5.06 7.60
CA LYS A 112 15.03 4.75 7.84
C LYS A 112 15.35 4.64 9.33
N THR A 113 16.36 3.87 9.69
CA THR A 113 16.81 3.70 11.09
C THR A 113 17.36 4.99 11.66
N SER A 114 18.29 5.62 10.93
CA SER A 114 18.95 6.85 11.37
C SER A 114 19.35 7.70 10.18
N GLY A 115 19.60 8.96 10.45
CA GLY A 115 20.06 9.92 9.45
C GLY A 115 19.02 10.33 8.42
N PRO A 116 19.34 11.23 7.52
CA PRO A 116 18.51 11.64 6.40
C PRO A 116 18.42 10.53 5.36
N ILE A 117 17.48 10.68 4.41
CA ILE A 117 17.24 9.70 3.33
C ILE A 117 18.51 9.51 2.50
N TYR A 118 19.26 10.58 2.27
CA TYR A 118 20.55 10.54 1.61
C TYR A 118 21.42 11.76 1.99
N THR A 119 22.70 11.54 2.26
CA THR A 119 23.65 12.61 2.66
C THR A 119 24.84 12.78 1.73
N GLY A 120 25.12 11.82 0.86
CA GLY A 120 26.37 11.75 0.11
C GLY A 120 27.58 11.35 0.96
N ASP A 121 27.38 10.97 2.21
CA ASP A 121 28.44 10.54 3.13
C ASP A 121 28.89 9.10 2.80
N LYS A 122 30.22 8.87 2.87
CA LYS A 122 30.80 7.54 2.63
C LYS A 122 30.47 6.52 3.74
N ASN A 123 30.12 6.99 4.93
CA ASN A 123 29.71 6.16 6.06
C ASN A 123 28.20 5.96 6.12
N TYR A 124 27.49 6.38 5.11
CA TYR A 124 26.07 6.24 4.98
C TYR A 124 25.69 4.76 4.82
N MET A 125 24.83 4.27 5.70
CA MET A 125 24.27 2.93 5.60
C MET A 125 23.17 2.94 4.54
N PRO A 126 23.34 2.25 3.42
CA PRO A 126 22.33 2.19 2.38
C PRO A 126 21.06 1.49 2.87
N GLY A 127 19.96 1.84 2.24
CA GLY A 127 18.71 1.15 2.44
C GLY A 127 17.77 1.79 3.46
N GLY A 128 16.58 1.29 3.42
CA GLY A 128 15.43 1.72 4.20
C GLY A 128 14.19 0.97 3.70
N CYS A 129 13.03 1.54 3.98
CA CYS A 129 11.80 1.06 3.40
C CYS A 129 11.00 2.22 2.80
N ALA A 130 10.56 2.04 1.57
CA ALA A 130 9.66 2.94 0.86
C ALA A 130 8.26 2.32 0.83
N VAL A 131 7.28 3.05 1.34
CA VAL A 131 5.88 2.64 1.33
C VAL A 131 5.14 3.51 0.33
N SER A 132 4.57 2.90 -0.68
CA SER A 132 3.91 3.53 -1.81
C SER A 132 2.40 3.34 -1.75
N ILE A 133 1.67 4.42 -1.97
CA ILE A 133 0.22 4.46 -2.09
C ILE A 133 -0.13 5.15 -3.40
N MET A 134 -0.92 4.51 -4.23
CA MET A 134 -1.37 5.02 -5.52
C MET A 134 -2.77 5.62 -5.40
N PHE A 135 -3.01 6.64 -6.23
CA PHE A 135 -4.27 7.38 -6.25
C PHE A 135 -4.79 7.47 -7.68
N GLN A 136 -6.11 7.35 -7.79
CA GLN A 136 -6.84 7.54 -9.02
C GLN A 136 -7.87 8.65 -8.86
N ARG A 137 -7.98 9.51 -9.87
CA ARG A 137 -9.01 10.56 -9.95
C ARG A 137 -10.40 9.97 -9.74
N GLY A 138 -11.11 10.62 -8.89
CA GLY A 138 -12.48 10.51 -8.51
C GLY A 138 -13.32 9.45 -9.17
N ALA A 139 -13.42 8.31 -8.62
CA ALA A 139 -14.64 7.59 -8.75
C ALA A 139 -15.54 8.02 -7.58
N ASP A 140 -16.79 8.35 -7.84
CA ASP A 140 -17.83 8.50 -6.82
C ASP A 140 -18.02 7.22 -5.99
N PHE A 141 -17.20 6.21 -6.23
CA PHE A 141 -17.21 4.87 -5.65
C PHE A 141 -16.17 4.63 -4.55
N TRP A 142 -15.17 5.49 -4.42
CA TRP A 142 -14.10 5.33 -3.44
C TRP A 142 -14.24 6.38 -2.35
N PRO A 143 -14.06 6.03 -1.08
CA PRO A 143 -13.90 7.06 -0.06
C PRO A 143 -12.73 7.96 -0.46
N GLN A 144 -13.01 9.23 -0.71
CA GLN A 144 -11.97 10.16 -1.14
C GLN A 144 -11.00 10.43 0.00
N ASN A 145 -9.72 10.28 -0.28
CA ASN A 145 -8.68 10.63 0.67
C ASN A 145 -8.58 12.15 0.81
N THR A 146 -8.77 12.65 2.01
CA THR A 146 -8.79 14.09 2.31
C THR A 146 -7.44 14.64 2.76
N PHE A 147 -6.40 13.81 2.82
CA PHE A 147 -5.07 14.21 3.28
C PHE A 147 -4.55 15.46 2.58
N PHE A 148 -4.74 15.56 1.28
CA PHE A 148 -4.24 16.70 0.50
C PHE A 148 -5.06 17.98 0.65
N ASN A 149 -6.31 17.91 1.09
CA ASN A 149 -7.23 19.04 1.12
C ASN A 149 -6.74 20.20 2.01
N SER A 150 -5.93 19.93 3.01
CA SER A 150 -5.46 20.94 3.95
C SER A 150 -4.35 21.83 3.42
N PHE A 151 -3.55 21.35 2.49
CA PHE A 151 -2.42 22.12 2.01
C PHE A 151 -2.43 22.37 0.50
N ILE A 152 -3.31 21.69 -0.25
CA ILE A 152 -3.34 21.83 -1.70
C ILE A 152 -3.49 23.28 -2.15
N HIS A 153 -4.31 24.06 -1.45
CA HIS A 153 -4.55 25.47 -1.73
C HIS A 153 -3.35 26.39 -1.36
N LYS A 154 -2.36 25.87 -0.63
CA LYS A 154 -1.13 26.59 -0.26
C LYS A 154 0.01 26.31 -1.24
N LEU A 155 -0.15 25.30 -2.10
CA LEU A 155 0.85 25.01 -3.10
C LEU A 155 0.88 26.09 -4.17
N PRO A 156 2.06 26.41 -4.73
CA PRO A 156 2.15 27.36 -5.82
C PRO A 156 1.42 26.81 -7.05
N ASN A 157 0.67 27.66 -7.70
CA ASN A 157 -0.07 27.37 -8.93
C ASN A 157 0.65 27.83 -10.21
N ASP A 158 1.92 28.25 -10.07
CA ASP A 158 2.77 28.64 -11.19
C ASP A 158 4.07 27.83 -11.22
N THR A 159 4.59 27.59 -12.42
CA THR A 159 5.79 26.79 -12.63
C THR A 159 7.08 27.48 -12.19
N GLU A 160 7.06 28.79 -12.01
CA GLU A 160 8.25 29.56 -11.62
C GLU A 160 8.46 29.54 -10.10
N SER A 161 7.40 29.64 -9.32
CA SER A 161 7.44 29.51 -7.87
C SER A 161 7.87 28.10 -7.44
N VAL A 162 7.54 27.07 -8.23
CA VAL A 162 7.94 25.68 -7.98
C VAL A 162 9.46 25.45 -8.11
N ARG A 163 10.20 26.34 -8.76
CA ARG A 163 11.66 26.25 -8.85
C ARG A 163 12.36 26.69 -7.57
N ARG A 164 11.67 27.41 -6.70
CA ARG A 164 12.20 27.85 -5.40
C ARG A 164 11.92 26.78 -4.35
N GLU A 165 12.80 26.69 -3.38
CA GLU A 165 12.56 25.87 -2.20
C GLU A 165 11.58 26.62 -1.30
N ILE A 166 10.35 26.16 -1.22
CA ILE A 166 9.26 26.80 -0.46
C ILE A 166 8.87 25.83 0.65
N GLU A 167 8.89 26.30 1.88
CA GLU A 167 8.37 25.56 3.01
C GLU A 167 6.93 26.01 3.29
N ILE A 168 6.01 25.05 3.32
CA ILE A 168 4.59 25.30 3.56
C ILE A 168 4.20 24.56 4.83
N PRO A 169 3.97 25.28 5.94
CA PRO A 169 3.47 24.64 7.16
C PRO A 169 2.07 24.12 6.94
N VAL A 170 1.84 22.84 7.21
CA VAL A 170 0.58 22.17 6.94
C VAL A 170 -0.29 22.06 8.19
N GLY A 171 0.26 22.19 9.39
CA GLY A 171 -0.46 22.16 10.66
C GLY A 171 -0.16 20.93 11.51
N ASP A 172 -0.87 20.83 12.63
CA ASP A 172 -0.46 19.99 13.77
C ASP A 172 -1.12 18.60 13.82
N LEU A 173 -2.09 18.27 12.97
CA LEU A 173 -2.94 17.08 13.14
C LEU A 173 -2.96 16.14 11.93
N TRP A 174 -1.85 16.05 11.22
CA TRP A 174 -1.74 15.21 10.03
C TRP A 174 -1.01 13.92 10.36
N GLY A 175 -1.67 12.82 10.09
CA GLY A 175 -1.08 11.51 10.29
C GLY A 175 -0.93 10.77 8.96
N PRO A 176 0.21 10.13 8.70
CA PRO A 176 0.37 9.25 7.55
C PRO A 176 -0.65 8.09 7.53
N GLU A 177 -1.26 7.78 8.66
CA GLU A 177 -2.33 6.77 8.76
C GLU A 177 -3.52 7.10 7.85
N MET A 178 -3.78 8.38 7.57
CA MET A 178 -4.83 8.82 6.63
C MET A 178 -4.58 8.39 5.19
N LEU A 179 -3.33 8.05 4.86
CA LEU A 179 -2.93 7.61 3.53
C LEU A 179 -3.03 6.09 3.36
N ILE A 180 -3.02 5.35 4.47
CA ILE A 180 -2.91 3.89 4.44
C ILE A 180 -4.26 3.27 4.08
N PRO A 181 -4.32 2.44 3.02
CA PRO A 181 -5.54 1.74 2.63
C PRO A 181 -6.08 0.81 3.72
N GLU A 182 -7.39 0.60 3.74
CA GLU A 182 -8.05 -0.27 4.73
C GLU A 182 -7.67 -1.74 4.54
N SER A 183 -7.55 -2.21 3.30
CA SER A 183 -7.20 -3.59 3.00
C SER A 183 -5.83 -3.99 3.50
N ARG A 184 -4.91 -3.02 3.56
CA ARG A 184 -3.51 -3.20 3.93
C ARG A 184 -2.77 -4.31 3.17
N SER A 185 -3.34 -4.82 2.08
CA SER A 185 -2.68 -5.74 1.16
C SER A 185 -1.64 -4.99 0.35
N TYR A 186 -0.48 -5.60 0.12
CA TYR A 186 0.61 -4.93 -0.57
C TYR A 186 1.52 -5.89 -1.36
N TYR A 187 2.20 -5.32 -2.31
CA TYR A 187 3.32 -5.93 -3.01
C TYR A 187 4.63 -5.53 -2.35
N TYR A 188 5.56 -6.46 -2.28
CA TYR A 188 6.91 -6.27 -1.74
C TYR A 188 7.97 -6.62 -2.78
N TYR A 189 8.99 -5.78 -2.90
CA TYR A 189 10.18 -6.09 -3.69
C TYR A 189 11.39 -5.28 -3.22
N ASP A 190 12.60 -5.76 -3.52
CA ASP A 190 13.85 -5.05 -3.26
C ASP A 190 14.19 -4.13 -4.43
N GLY A 191 14.54 -2.88 -4.15
CA GLY A 191 14.73 -1.86 -5.16
C GLY A 191 15.70 -0.75 -4.76
N SER A 192 15.48 0.43 -5.29
CA SER A 192 16.30 1.62 -5.10
C SER A 192 15.48 2.86 -4.76
N LEU A 193 16.16 3.95 -4.40
CA LEU A 193 15.54 5.28 -4.46
C LEU A 193 15.12 5.62 -5.90
N PRO A 194 13.93 6.22 -6.11
CA PRO A 194 13.44 6.59 -7.43
C PRO A 194 14.00 7.94 -7.92
N PHE A 195 14.95 8.50 -7.21
CA PHE A 195 15.66 9.76 -7.53
C PHE A 195 17.15 9.63 -7.22
N PRO A 196 18.00 10.47 -7.81
CA PRO A 196 19.44 10.44 -7.56
C PRO A 196 19.79 10.50 -6.06
N PRO A 197 20.74 9.65 -5.63
CA PRO A 197 21.67 8.86 -6.44
C PRO A 197 21.13 7.51 -6.92
N CYS A 198 19.86 7.18 -6.74
CA CYS A 198 19.24 5.92 -7.14
C CYS A 198 19.85 4.70 -6.42
N GLU A 199 20.19 4.90 -5.16
CA GLU A 199 20.82 3.92 -4.30
C GLU A 199 19.94 2.68 -4.13
N GLU A 200 20.53 1.50 -4.30
CA GLU A 200 19.88 0.20 -4.12
C GLU A 200 19.85 -0.22 -2.63
N GLY A 201 19.18 -1.34 -2.33
CA GLY A 201 19.00 -1.82 -0.96
C GLY A 201 17.77 -1.24 -0.25
N TRP A 202 16.86 -0.65 -0.99
CA TRP A 202 15.57 -0.18 -0.48
C TRP A 202 14.51 -1.26 -0.62
N ARG A 203 13.81 -1.56 0.47
CA ARG A 203 12.64 -2.44 0.47
C ARG A 203 11.42 -1.63 0.10
N TRP A 204 10.68 -2.08 -0.90
CA TRP A 204 9.47 -1.42 -1.36
C TRP A 204 8.24 -2.18 -0.91
N ILE A 205 7.28 -1.44 -0.39
CA ILE A 205 5.94 -1.87 -0.06
C ILE A 205 5.01 -1.02 -0.89
N VAL A 206 4.30 -1.63 -1.83
CA VAL A 206 3.37 -0.94 -2.71
C VAL A 206 1.98 -1.44 -2.39
N PHE A 207 1.13 -0.60 -1.82
CA PHE A 207 -0.22 -0.99 -1.49
C PHE A 207 -1.01 -1.36 -2.74
N GLU A 208 -1.78 -2.45 -2.67
CA GLU A 208 -2.61 -2.94 -3.75
C GLU A 208 -3.82 -2.06 -3.99
N GLU A 209 -4.47 -1.63 -2.90
CA GLU A 209 -5.68 -0.82 -2.96
C GLU A 209 -5.36 0.60 -3.40
N ILE A 210 -5.99 1.00 -4.50
CA ILE A 210 -5.87 2.35 -5.06
C ILE A 210 -6.82 3.28 -4.32
N GLN A 211 -6.31 4.40 -3.84
CA GLN A 211 -7.09 5.40 -3.14
C GLN A 211 -7.79 6.36 -4.11
N GLY A 212 -9.02 6.76 -3.78
CA GLY A 212 -9.71 7.83 -4.49
C GLY A 212 -9.18 9.19 -4.10
N ILE A 213 -9.06 10.09 -5.08
CA ILE A 213 -8.66 11.49 -4.83
C ILE A 213 -9.53 12.43 -5.67
N SER A 214 -9.83 13.62 -5.12
CA SER A 214 -10.61 14.64 -5.83
C SER A 214 -9.91 15.06 -7.14
N GLY A 215 -10.71 15.21 -8.19
CA GLY A 215 -10.21 15.71 -9.48
C GLY A 215 -9.56 17.09 -9.35
N SER A 216 -10.11 17.98 -8.52
CA SER A 216 -9.55 19.31 -8.27
C SER A 216 -8.16 19.26 -7.63
N VAL A 217 -7.92 18.31 -6.74
CA VAL A 217 -6.60 18.10 -6.12
C VAL A 217 -5.59 17.65 -7.17
N ILE A 218 -5.94 16.66 -7.99
CA ILE A 218 -5.07 16.17 -9.08
C ILE A 218 -4.77 17.29 -10.08
N ASP A 219 -5.77 18.06 -10.48
CA ASP A 219 -5.57 19.16 -11.46
C ASP A 219 -4.62 20.22 -10.90
N THR A 220 -4.79 20.63 -9.64
CA THR A 220 -3.88 21.57 -8.98
C THR A 220 -2.46 21.04 -8.92
N LEU A 221 -2.29 19.78 -8.49
CA LEU A 221 -0.97 19.14 -8.43
C LEU A 221 -0.32 18.99 -9.81
N ARG A 222 -1.11 18.67 -10.82
CA ARG A 222 -0.62 18.48 -12.20
C ARG A 222 -0.05 19.76 -12.79
N ILE A 223 -0.69 20.91 -12.57
CA ILE A 223 -0.20 22.23 -13.05
C ILE A 223 1.23 22.47 -12.55
N ALA A 224 1.51 22.19 -11.30
CA ALA A 224 2.79 22.52 -10.68
C ALA A 224 3.86 21.41 -10.80
N PHE A 225 3.44 20.14 -10.77
CA PHE A 225 4.34 19.00 -10.53
C PHE A 225 4.27 17.87 -11.56
N GLU A 226 3.59 18.07 -12.67
CA GLU A 226 3.48 17.05 -13.72
C GLU A 226 4.86 16.56 -14.19
N ASN A 227 4.95 15.26 -14.50
CA ASN A 227 6.16 14.59 -14.97
C ASN A 227 7.35 14.61 -14.00
N ASN A 228 7.07 14.59 -12.71
CA ASN A 228 8.09 14.41 -11.66
C ASN A 228 8.33 12.93 -11.32
N THR A 229 8.37 12.07 -12.33
CA THR A 229 8.48 10.62 -12.18
C THR A 229 9.66 10.05 -12.94
N ARG A 230 10.24 8.99 -12.40
CA ARG A 230 11.25 8.20 -13.08
C ARG A 230 10.58 7.12 -13.92
N PRO A 231 11.00 6.89 -15.18
CA PRO A 231 10.49 5.77 -15.97
C PRO A 231 10.68 4.43 -15.27
N VAL A 232 9.70 3.55 -15.44
CA VAL A 232 9.71 2.19 -14.94
C VAL A 232 10.97 1.45 -15.36
N LYS A 233 11.56 0.68 -14.45
CA LYS A 233 12.79 -0.11 -14.64
C LYS A 233 12.46 -1.58 -14.79
N ALA A 234 13.34 -2.29 -15.48
CA ALA A 234 13.21 -3.74 -15.58
C ALA A 234 13.27 -4.38 -14.18
N LEU A 235 12.40 -5.32 -13.94
CA LEU A 235 12.40 -6.10 -12.70
C LEU A 235 13.68 -6.96 -12.59
N GLY A 236 14.18 -7.44 -13.74
CA GLY A 236 15.33 -8.36 -13.78
C GLY A 236 14.99 -9.68 -13.10
N ASP A 237 15.96 -10.22 -12.36
CA ASP A 237 15.81 -11.49 -11.62
C ASP A 237 15.06 -11.32 -10.28
N ARG A 238 14.57 -10.12 -9.97
CA ARG A 238 13.81 -9.87 -8.74
C ARG A 238 12.41 -10.45 -8.83
N VAL A 239 11.90 -10.85 -7.69
CA VAL A 239 10.53 -11.34 -7.54
C VAL A 239 9.73 -10.30 -6.79
N VAL A 240 8.49 -10.11 -7.19
CA VAL A 240 7.51 -9.32 -6.43
C VAL A 240 6.70 -10.29 -5.58
N ALA A 241 6.76 -10.13 -4.26
CA ALA A 241 5.95 -10.88 -3.33
C ALA A 241 4.64 -10.13 -3.05
N TYR A 242 3.57 -10.87 -2.78
CA TYR A 242 2.25 -10.32 -2.43
C TYR A 242 1.84 -10.73 -1.03
N ASN A 243 1.48 -9.77 -0.21
CA ASN A 243 0.95 -9.98 1.13
C ASN A 243 -0.54 -9.61 1.18
N SER A 244 -1.39 -10.63 1.23
CA SER A 244 -2.85 -10.46 1.39
C SER A 244 -3.30 -10.46 2.85
N LYS A 245 -2.40 -10.74 3.79
CA LYS A 245 -2.73 -10.95 5.21
C LYS A 245 -2.13 -9.85 6.07
N THR A 246 -2.97 -9.01 6.59
CA THR A 246 -2.64 -8.09 7.68
C THR A 246 -2.49 -8.85 9.00
N GLN A 247 -1.58 -9.77 9.10
CA GLN A 247 -1.18 -10.27 10.41
C GLN A 247 -0.05 -9.37 10.92
N PHE A 248 -0.36 -8.57 11.93
CA PHE A 248 0.63 -7.86 12.72
C PHE A 248 0.94 -8.72 13.95
N PRO A 249 1.99 -9.56 13.95
CA PRO A 249 2.45 -10.14 15.16
C PRO A 249 3.18 -9.05 15.95
N PHE A 250 2.61 -8.65 17.05
CA PHE A 250 3.26 -7.77 18.01
C PHE A 250 4.09 -8.61 19.00
N ASP A 251 5.27 -8.08 19.40
CA ASP A 251 6.00 -8.60 20.54
C ASP A 251 5.09 -8.56 21.79
N GLY A 252 5.04 -9.63 22.60
CA GLY A 252 4.03 -9.86 23.63
C GLY A 252 3.88 -8.79 24.75
N GLU A 253 4.86 -7.89 24.93
CA GLU A 253 4.72 -6.71 25.81
C GLU A 253 3.94 -5.56 25.18
N LEU A 254 4.06 -5.38 23.86
CA LEU A 254 3.25 -4.44 23.11
C LEU A 254 1.81 -4.98 22.94
N GLU A 255 1.64 -6.30 22.91
CA GLU A 255 0.33 -6.94 22.76
C GLU A 255 -0.59 -6.62 23.94
N LYS A 256 -0.09 -6.59 25.17
CA LYS A 256 -0.86 -6.20 26.36
C LYS A 256 -1.26 -4.72 26.34
N LYS A 257 -0.32 -3.82 26.04
CA LYS A 257 -0.61 -2.38 25.90
C LYS A 257 -1.48 -2.08 24.67
N SER A 258 -1.30 -2.83 23.57
CA SER A 258 -2.12 -2.63 22.37
C SER A 258 -3.52 -3.22 22.52
N ALA A 259 -3.72 -4.31 23.26
CA ALA A 259 -5.04 -4.85 23.56
C ALA A 259 -5.86 -3.86 24.40
N ASP A 260 -5.23 -3.21 25.38
CA ASP A 260 -5.88 -2.17 26.19
C ASP A 260 -6.13 -0.90 25.37
N THR A 261 -5.20 -0.50 24.51
CA THR A 261 -5.37 0.64 23.61
C THR A 261 -6.40 0.33 22.49
N ARG A 262 -6.44 -0.91 21.96
CA ARG A 262 -7.48 -1.36 21.04
C ARG A 262 -8.85 -1.36 21.70
N ARG A 263 -8.98 -1.89 22.92
CA ARG A 263 -10.24 -1.84 23.67
C ARG A 263 -10.67 -0.40 23.94
N ALA A 264 -9.74 0.48 24.33
CA ALA A 264 -10.02 1.89 24.53
C ALA A 264 -10.41 2.60 23.22
N LEU A 265 -9.73 2.27 22.11
CA LEU A 265 -10.05 2.83 20.78
C LEU A 265 -11.36 2.27 20.24
N GLU A 266 -11.63 0.99 20.44
CA GLU A 266 -12.89 0.34 20.04
C GLU A 266 -14.06 0.87 20.87
N VAL A 267 -13.87 1.08 22.18
CA VAL A 267 -14.84 1.75 23.05
C VAL A 267 -15.04 3.21 22.64
N SER A 268 -13.98 3.93 22.29
CA SER A 268 -14.09 5.32 21.81
C SER A 268 -14.75 5.41 20.42
N ARG A 269 -14.43 4.48 19.49
CA ARG A 269 -15.13 4.36 18.20
C ARG A 269 -16.61 4.02 18.40
N GLN A 270 -16.90 3.08 19.28
CA GLN A 270 -18.28 2.69 19.61
C GLN A 270 -19.06 3.82 20.25
N ARG A 271 -18.43 4.61 21.15
CA ARG A 271 -19.01 5.84 21.70
C ARG A 271 -19.24 6.91 20.64
N ALA A 272 -18.26 7.14 19.75
CA ALA A 272 -18.40 8.09 18.65
C ALA A 272 -19.48 7.66 17.65
N THR A 273 -19.57 6.34 17.37
CA THR A 273 -20.63 5.78 16.50
C THR A 273 -21.99 5.90 17.17
N ASN A 274 -22.09 5.59 18.46
CA ASN A 274 -23.35 5.75 19.22
C ASN A 274 -23.77 7.22 19.33
N ALA A 275 -22.82 8.14 19.60
CA ALA A 275 -23.11 9.59 19.60
C ALA A 275 -23.60 10.06 18.23
N LYS A 276 -22.98 9.58 17.15
CA LYS A 276 -23.40 9.91 15.79
C LYS A 276 -24.78 9.31 15.44
N VAL A 277 -25.06 8.11 15.93
CA VAL A 277 -26.39 7.48 15.81
C VAL A 277 -27.44 8.25 16.62
N GLU A 278 -27.10 8.69 17.85
CA GLU A 278 -28.00 9.51 18.67
C GLU A 278 -28.26 10.87 18.01
N ASP A 279 -27.25 11.51 17.41
CA ASP A 279 -27.42 12.77 16.69
C ASP A 279 -28.27 12.58 15.42
N LEU A 280 -28.06 11.49 14.69
CA LEU A 280 -28.90 11.12 13.54
C LEU A 280 -30.34 10.83 13.95
N LEU A 281 -30.56 10.11 15.06
CA LEU A 281 -31.88 9.84 15.60
C LEU A 281 -32.57 11.14 16.11
N ARG A 282 -31.80 12.06 16.67
CA ARG A 282 -32.32 13.40 17.04
C ARG A 282 -32.72 14.21 15.81
N ASP A 283 -31.88 14.24 14.80
CA ASP A 283 -32.17 14.93 13.54
C ASP A 283 -33.38 14.30 12.84
N GLU A 284 -33.48 12.98 12.84
CA GLU A 284 -34.61 12.26 12.27
C GLU A 284 -35.88 12.44 13.08
N THR A 285 -35.83 12.50 14.42
CA THR A 285 -36.99 12.83 15.26
C THR A 285 -37.41 14.31 15.09
N GLN A 286 -36.45 15.22 14.90
CA GLN A 286 -36.80 16.60 14.53
C GLN A 286 -37.42 16.70 13.14
N ARG A 287 -36.87 15.97 12.15
CA ARG A 287 -37.41 15.85 10.78
C ARG A 287 -38.82 15.25 10.79
N LEU A 288 -39.03 14.18 11.54
CA LEU A 288 -40.34 13.57 11.70
C LEU A 288 -41.33 14.52 12.35
N GLY A 289 -40.91 15.27 13.38
CA GLY A 289 -41.73 16.32 14.00
C GLY A 289 -42.05 17.47 13.06
N VAL A 290 -41.16 17.84 12.14
CA VAL A 290 -41.44 18.82 11.07
C VAL A 290 -42.36 18.20 10.02
N ILE A 291 -42.11 16.94 9.62
CA ILE A 291 -42.96 16.21 8.67
C ILE A 291 -44.38 16.04 9.20
N ASP A 292 -44.56 15.77 10.49
CA ASP A 292 -45.90 15.64 11.07
C ASP A 292 -46.66 16.99 11.12
N ARG A 293 -45.95 18.10 11.35
CA ARG A 293 -46.54 19.46 11.22
C ARG A 293 -46.87 19.81 9.77
N GLU A 294 -46.01 19.42 8.83
CA GLU A 294 -46.28 19.60 7.40
C GLU A 294 -47.37 18.65 6.89
N LYS A 295 -47.45 17.42 7.40
CA LYS A 295 -48.57 16.51 7.12
C LYS A 295 -49.90 17.04 7.59
N ALA A 296 -49.94 17.72 8.74
CA ALA A 296 -51.15 18.38 9.21
C ALA A 296 -51.55 19.52 8.27
N ARG A 297 -50.61 20.38 7.84
CA ARG A 297 -50.85 21.44 6.84
C ARG A 297 -51.19 20.90 5.45
N THR A 298 -50.51 19.81 5.01
CA THR A 298 -50.80 19.21 3.72
C THR A 298 -52.09 18.45 3.71
N LYS A 299 -52.56 17.92 4.85
CA LYS A 299 -53.85 17.29 4.97
C LYS A 299 -55.04 18.29 4.76
N GLU A 300 -54.91 19.49 5.28
CA GLU A 300 -55.87 20.58 5.04
C GLU A 300 -55.87 21.03 3.56
N TRP A 301 -54.66 21.18 2.98
CA TRP A 301 -54.50 21.51 1.57
C TRP A 301 -54.97 20.35 0.64
N TYR A 302 -54.72 19.10 1.05
CA TYR A 302 -55.17 17.90 0.34
C TYR A 302 -56.69 17.75 0.28
N LEU A 303 -57.34 18.07 1.39
CA LEU A 303 -58.81 18.03 1.44
C LEU A 303 -59.43 19.08 0.51
N SER A 304 -58.74 20.15 0.20
CA SER A 304 -59.17 21.20 -0.71
C SER A 304 -58.89 20.89 -2.21
N ARG A 305 -57.94 19.98 -2.51
CA ARG A 305 -57.53 19.71 -3.90
C ARG A 305 -57.27 18.22 -4.19
N LYS A 306 -58.15 17.38 -3.77
CA LYS A 306 -58.08 15.89 -3.77
C LYS A 306 -57.61 15.20 -5.07
N MET A 307 -57.90 15.76 -6.22
CA MET A 307 -57.61 15.13 -7.53
C MET A 307 -56.13 15.39 -7.97
N TYR A 308 -55.63 16.57 -7.74
CA TYR A 308 -54.27 16.99 -8.15
C TYR A 308 -53.17 16.31 -7.30
N ILE A 309 -53.45 16.11 -6.05
CA ILE A 309 -52.47 15.50 -5.11
C ILE A 309 -52.30 14.03 -5.39
N LYS A 310 -53.37 13.30 -5.78
CA LYS A 310 -53.24 11.89 -6.15
C LYS A 310 -52.34 11.69 -7.38
N GLY A 311 -52.40 12.62 -8.33
CA GLY A 311 -51.49 12.57 -9.50
C GLY A 311 -50.05 12.81 -9.16
N ILE A 312 -49.78 13.83 -8.32
CA ILE A 312 -48.41 14.17 -7.86
C ILE A 312 -47.82 13.04 -7.04
N LEU A 313 -48.57 12.45 -6.12
CA LEU A 313 -48.11 11.31 -5.33
C LEU A 313 -47.78 10.08 -6.17
N LEU A 314 -48.62 9.79 -7.18
CA LEU A 314 -48.38 8.70 -8.08
C LEU A 314 -47.07 8.90 -8.88
N THR A 315 -46.83 10.09 -9.40
CA THR A 315 -45.58 10.39 -10.11
C THR A 315 -44.35 10.31 -9.21
N LEU A 316 -44.44 10.73 -7.97
CA LEU A 316 -43.32 10.62 -7.01
C LEU A 316 -43.03 9.15 -6.67
N VAL A 317 -44.04 8.32 -6.50
CA VAL A 317 -43.84 6.89 -6.25
C VAL A 317 -43.18 6.22 -7.47
N ILE A 318 -43.60 6.56 -8.68
CA ILE A 318 -43.00 6.03 -9.91
C ILE A 318 -41.54 6.44 -9.99
N LEU A 319 -41.18 7.71 -9.69
CA LEU A 319 -39.82 8.18 -9.68
C LEU A 319 -38.95 7.48 -8.63
N LEU A 320 -39.50 7.23 -7.43
CA LEU A 320 -38.82 6.50 -6.36
C LEU A 320 -38.56 5.04 -6.75
N VAL A 321 -39.52 4.38 -7.38
CA VAL A 321 -39.35 3.00 -7.88
C VAL A 321 -38.28 2.95 -8.97
N VAL A 322 -38.29 3.90 -9.90
CA VAL A 322 -37.25 4.01 -10.93
C VAL A 322 -35.87 4.26 -10.33
N TYR A 323 -35.80 5.15 -9.36
CA TYR A 323 -34.52 5.42 -8.65
C TYR A 323 -34.01 4.19 -7.91
N ALA A 324 -34.89 3.49 -7.18
CA ALA A 324 -34.53 2.26 -6.48
C ALA A 324 -34.08 1.14 -7.46
N ALA A 325 -34.77 1.00 -8.59
CA ALA A 325 -34.38 0.07 -9.64
C ALA A 325 -33.00 0.40 -10.23
N LEU A 326 -32.73 1.68 -10.51
CA LEU A 326 -31.44 2.13 -10.99
C LEU A 326 -30.31 1.89 -9.95
N ARG A 327 -30.60 2.09 -8.67
CA ARG A 327 -29.68 1.77 -7.57
C ARG A 327 -29.40 0.27 -7.48
N LEU A 328 -30.45 -0.56 -7.62
CA LEU A 328 -30.33 -2.00 -7.60
C LEU A 328 -29.49 -2.52 -8.81
N VAL A 329 -29.73 -1.97 -9.99
CA VAL A 329 -28.93 -2.30 -11.18
C VAL A 329 -27.46 -1.91 -10.98
N LYS A 330 -27.18 -0.71 -10.45
CA LYS A 330 -25.81 -0.29 -10.10
C LYS A 330 -25.18 -1.24 -9.08
N TYR A 331 -25.93 -1.65 -8.05
CA TYR A 331 -25.46 -2.60 -7.04
C TYR A 331 -25.15 -3.98 -7.64
N ILE A 332 -26.05 -4.50 -8.49
CA ILE A 332 -25.85 -5.79 -9.16
C ILE A 332 -24.62 -5.76 -10.08
N VAL A 333 -24.45 -4.67 -10.85
CA VAL A 333 -23.30 -4.51 -11.74
C VAL A 333 -21.99 -4.41 -10.93
N ALA A 334 -21.99 -3.66 -9.83
CA ALA A 334 -20.84 -3.56 -8.94
C ALA A 334 -20.51 -4.91 -8.28
N ASN A 335 -21.54 -5.65 -7.85
CA ASN A 335 -21.37 -6.96 -7.23
C ASN A 335 -20.89 -8.03 -8.23
N ASP A 336 -21.36 -7.97 -9.49
CA ASP A 336 -20.88 -8.85 -10.57
C ASP A 336 -19.43 -8.56 -10.92
N TYR A 337 -19.02 -7.28 -10.89
CA TYR A 337 -17.61 -6.90 -11.05
C TYR A 337 -16.75 -7.44 -9.91
N LEU A 338 -17.18 -7.26 -8.66
CA LEU A 338 -16.48 -7.78 -7.47
C LEU A 338 -16.39 -9.31 -7.49
N ASN A 339 -17.48 -9.99 -7.87
CA ASN A 339 -17.48 -11.44 -8.02
C ASN A 339 -16.52 -11.91 -9.13
N LYS A 340 -16.45 -11.21 -10.25
CA LYS A 340 -15.49 -11.52 -11.33
C LYS A 340 -14.06 -11.30 -10.89
N VAL A 341 -13.79 -10.27 -10.08
CA VAL A 341 -12.46 -10.02 -9.49
C VAL A 341 -12.11 -11.11 -8.48
N MET A 342 -13.04 -11.45 -7.57
CA MET A 342 -12.83 -12.52 -6.57
C MET A 342 -12.65 -13.90 -7.23
N VAL A 343 -13.42 -14.20 -8.27
CA VAL A 343 -13.26 -15.46 -9.03
C VAL A 343 -11.91 -15.50 -9.75
N ARG A 344 -11.43 -14.38 -10.31
CA ARG A 344 -10.09 -14.30 -10.89
C ARG A 344 -8.98 -14.48 -9.83
N GLN A 345 -9.15 -13.90 -8.66
CA GLN A 345 -8.21 -14.06 -7.54
C GLN A 345 -8.22 -15.52 -7.04
N ALA A 346 -9.40 -16.13 -6.89
CA ALA A 346 -9.54 -17.53 -6.48
C ALA A 346 -8.94 -18.50 -7.53
N LEU A 347 -9.13 -18.23 -8.83
CA LEU A 347 -8.55 -19.02 -9.92
C LEU A 347 -7.02 -18.84 -9.98
N GLY A 348 -6.50 -17.64 -9.69
CA GLY A 348 -5.07 -17.37 -9.53
C GLY A 348 -4.48 -18.13 -8.35
N ALA A 349 -5.14 -18.05 -7.19
CA ALA A 349 -4.72 -18.76 -5.98
C ALA A 349 -4.69 -20.30 -6.16
N THR A 350 -5.71 -20.86 -6.82
CA THR A 350 -5.75 -22.32 -7.09
C THR A 350 -4.68 -22.77 -8.09
N ASN A 351 -4.28 -21.93 -9.03
CA ASN A 351 -3.20 -22.23 -9.95
C ASN A 351 -1.81 -22.16 -9.28
N VAL A 352 -1.63 -21.18 -8.39
CA VAL A 352 -0.41 -21.07 -7.57
C VAL A 352 -0.31 -22.28 -6.61
N GLU A 353 -1.42 -22.64 -5.94
CA GLU A 353 -1.45 -23.79 -5.04
C GLU A 353 -1.16 -25.13 -5.75
N ARG A 354 -1.64 -25.28 -7.00
CA ARG A 354 -1.30 -26.45 -7.83
C ARG A 354 0.17 -26.45 -8.29
N ALA A 355 0.74 -25.28 -8.61
CA ALA A 355 2.14 -25.16 -8.97
C ALA A 355 3.04 -25.50 -7.76
N THR A 356 2.76 -24.92 -6.59
CA THR A 356 3.51 -25.20 -5.34
C THR A 356 3.38 -26.67 -4.91
N ARG A 357 2.21 -27.29 -5.06
CA ARG A 357 2.08 -28.73 -4.79
C ARG A 357 2.88 -29.60 -5.75
N ARG A 358 3.01 -29.20 -7.02
CA ARG A 358 3.87 -29.90 -7.98
C ARG A 358 5.34 -29.76 -7.64
N ASP A 359 5.79 -28.57 -7.29
CA ASP A 359 7.18 -28.32 -6.90
C ASP A 359 7.55 -29.06 -5.61
N LEU A 360 6.69 -29.02 -4.59
CA LEU A 360 6.88 -29.79 -3.35
C LEU A 360 6.88 -31.30 -3.58
N SER A 361 6.09 -31.80 -4.56
CA SER A 361 6.12 -33.23 -4.90
C SER A 361 7.40 -33.62 -5.66
N LEU A 362 7.94 -32.73 -6.49
CA LEU A 362 9.20 -32.95 -7.19
C LEU A 362 10.39 -32.87 -6.23
N GLU A 363 10.41 -31.90 -5.31
CA GLU A 363 11.43 -31.83 -4.25
C GLU A 363 11.37 -33.04 -3.30
N GLY A 364 10.17 -33.50 -2.95
CA GLY A 364 9.98 -34.72 -2.17
C GLY A 364 10.54 -35.97 -2.88
N GLN A 365 10.32 -36.08 -4.17
CA GLN A 365 10.88 -37.18 -4.98
C GLN A 365 12.42 -37.10 -5.11
N GLN A 366 12.97 -35.91 -5.29
CA GLN A 366 14.40 -35.68 -5.32
C GLN A 366 15.06 -35.99 -3.97
N MET A 367 14.42 -35.57 -2.85
CA MET A 367 14.91 -35.91 -1.52
C MET A 367 14.89 -37.43 -1.25
N GLN A 368 13.87 -38.15 -1.69
CA GLN A 368 13.83 -39.61 -1.57
C GLN A 368 14.93 -40.30 -2.40
N GLN A 369 15.21 -39.77 -3.61
CA GLN A 369 16.32 -40.30 -4.42
C GLN A 369 17.66 -40.05 -3.75
N VAL A 370 17.90 -38.87 -3.22
CA VAL A 370 19.14 -38.52 -2.51
C VAL A 370 19.30 -39.38 -1.23
N GLN A 371 18.22 -39.54 -0.47
CA GLN A 371 18.24 -40.43 0.70
C GLN A 371 18.53 -41.88 0.31
N GLY A 372 17.96 -42.38 -0.79
CA GLY A 372 18.25 -43.70 -1.33
C GLY A 372 19.73 -43.86 -1.66
N GLN A 373 20.33 -42.90 -2.35
CA GLN A 373 21.75 -42.91 -2.69
C GLN A 373 22.68 -42.86 -1.46
N ILE A 374 22.31 -42.05 -0.46
CA ILE A 374 23.06 -41.98 0.80
C ILE A 374 23.00 -43.32 1.56
N MET A 375 21.82 -43.94 1.61
CA MET A 375 21.67 -45.26 2.26
C MET A 375 22.44 -46.33 1.52
N GLU A 376 22.47 -46.29 0.21
CA GLU A 376 23.24 -47.24 -0.60
C GLU A 376 24.76 -47.06 -0.44
N GLN A 377 25.24 -45.81 -0.35
CA GLN A 377 26.63 -45.51 -0.04
C GLN A 377 27.02 -45.96 1.38
N MET A 378 26.15 -45.74 2.37
CA MET A 378 26.40 -46.20 3.74
C MET A 378 26.43 -47.74 3.82
N ALA A 379 25.51 -48.42 3.13
CA ALA A 379 25.54 -49.89 3.05
C ALA A 379 26.79 -50.41 2.38
N ALA A 380 27.26 -49.78 1.30
CA ALA A 380 28.52 -50.13 0.62
C ALA A 380 29.74 -49.90 1.52
N GLN A 381 29.75 -48.80 2.30
CA GLN A 381 30.81 -48.56 3.29
C GLN A 381 30.82 -49.60 4.43
N GLN A 382 29.63 -49.98 4.92
CA GLN A 382 29.51 -51.01 5.96
C GLN A 382 29.95 -52.39 5.42
N ALA A 383 29.61 -52.73 4.20
CA ALA A 383 30.06 -53.96 3.55
C ALA A 383 31.58 -53.98 3.36
N ALA A 384 32.18 -52.84 2.96
CA ALA A 384 33.65 -52.73 2.83
C ALA A 384 34.36 -52.82 4.19
N ALA A 385 33.78 -52.28 5.24
CA ALA A 385 34.32 -52.38 6.61
C ALA A 385 34.21 -53.79 7.17
N ALA A 386 33.16 -54.54 6.83
CA ALA A 386 32.99 -55.95 7.23
C ALA A 386 33.98 -56.87 6.47
N ALA A 387 34.33 -56.55 5.23
CA ALA A 387 35.32 -57.29 4.45
C ALA A 387 36.76 -57.12 4.98
N GLN A 388 37.08 -56.08 5.71
CA GLN A 388 38.38 -55.83 6.32
C GLN A 388 38.58 -56.49 7.69
N GLN A 389 37.51 -57.03 8.31
CA GLN A 389 37.60 -57.71 9.63
C GLN A 389 37.63 -59.23 9.57
N GLY A 390 37.67 -59.82 8.40
CA GLY A 390 37.57 -61.27 8.19
C GLY A 390 38.84 -61.96 7.69
N ALA A 391 40.01 -61.68 8.28
CA ALA A 391 41.20 -62.56 8.03
C ALA A 391 41.71 -63.15 9.40
N PRO A 392 41.71 -64.45 9.57
CA PRO A 392 42.23 -65.04 10.82
C PRO A 392 43.76 -65.07 10.82
N PRO A 393 44.39 -64.94 11.96
CA PRO A 393 45.88 -65.06 12.04
C PRO A 393 46.32 -66.50 11.88
N GLY A 394 47.20 -66.69 10.93
CA GLY A 394 47.88 -67.96 10.75
C GLY A 394 48.84 -68.26 11.91
N GLY A 395 48.74 -69.47 12.42
CA GLY A 395 49.65 -70.01 13.46
C GLY A 395 51.02 -70.30 12.94
N PRO A 396 51.99 -70.46 13.80
CA PRO A 396 53.43 -70.61 13.42
C PRO A 396 53.81 -71.94 12.96
N PRO A 397 54.87 -72.06 12.13
CA PRO A 397 55.44 -73.38 11.73
C PRO A 397 56.42 -73.85 12.75
N GLN A 398 56.46 -75.16 12.86
CA GLN A 398 57.66 -75.85 13.31
C GLN A 398 58.69 -75.90 12.16
#